data_404e94b4a9fbdfd9046961655701c94a
#
_entry.id   404e94b4a9fbdfd9046961655701c94a
#
_cell.length_a   1.000
_cell.length_b   1.000
_cell.length_c   1.000
_cell.angle_alpha   90.00
_cell.angle_beta   90.00
_cell.angle_gamma   90.00
#
_symmetry.space_group_name_H-M   'P 1'
#
loop_
_entity.id
_entity.type
_entity.pdbx_description
1 polymer ?
#
loop_
_entity_poly.entity_id
_entity_poly.type
_entity_poly.pdbx_seq_one_letter_code
_entity_poly.pdbx_strand_id
1 'polypeptide(L)'
;MMSDKFLYLIWKHPDTRRNYTVGKLTRGLSYKFEYCEEYSEAKENGLPLIDAFPNETQYESDKLFSVFSSRLPDPKRRDIAAILQHYGLEEYDEFEILKRSGGRLPIDTYEFIDPIFPEEKEIERSFY
;
A
#
# COMPACT_ATOMS: atom_id res chain seq x y z
N MET A 1 5.19 -22.04 12.42
CA MET A 1 4.57 -21.77 11.13
C MET A 1 4.45 -20.26 10.92
N MET A 2 4.85 -19.82 9.75
CA MET A 2 4.80 -18.38 9.44
C MET A 2 3.45 -18.02 8.85
N SER A 3 2.86 -16.98 9.42
CA SER A 3 1.66 -16.40 8.84
C SER A 3 2.04 -15.42 7.76
N ASP A 4 1.28 -15.37 6.68
CA ASP A 4 1.45 -14.35 5.66
C ASP A 4 1.11 -13.00 6.27
N LYS A 5 1.83 -11.98 5.83
CA LYS A 5 1.54 -10.59 6.21
C LYS A 5 0.71 -9.96 5.11
N PHE A 6 -0.18 -9.06 5.48
CA PHE A 6 -0.97 -8.39 4.46
C PHE A 6 -1.31 -6.96 4.85
N LEU A 7 -1.61 -6.16 3.83
CA LEU A 7 -2.06 -4.78 3.97
C LEU A 7 -3.31 -4.61 3.13
N TYR A 8 -4.19 -3.72 3.56
CA TYR A 8 -5.32 -3.32 2.73
C TYR A 8 -4.97 -2.07 1.95
N LEU A 9 -5.40 -2.02 0.70
CA LEU A 9 -5.31 -0.82 -0.13
C LEU A 9 -6.63 -0.07 0.01
N ILE A 10 -6.53 1.16 0.49
CA ILE A 10 -7.68 2.03 0.71
C ILE A 10 -7.68 3.11 -0.37
N TRP A 11 -8.86 3.38 -0.91
CA TRP A 11 -9.07 4.53 -1.78
C TRP A 11 -10.05 5.48 -1.09
N LYS A 12 -9.68 6.75 -1.01
CA LYS A 12 -10.54 7.77 -0.44
C LYS A 12 -11.15 8.59 -1.57
N HIS A 13 -12.47 8.68 -1.59
CA HIS A 13 -13.16 9.49 -2.58
C HIS A 13 -12.73 10.96 -2.40
N PRO A 14 -12.29 11.63 -3.46
CA PRO A 14 -11.74 12.99 -3.31
C PRO A 14 -12.77 14.03 -2.84
N ASP A 15 -14.04 13.84 -3.14
CA ASP A 15 -15.09 14.80 -2.77
C ASP A 15 -15.77 14.45 -1.46
N THR A 16 -16.24 13.21 -1.33
CA THR A 16 -16.99 12.79 -0.13
C THR A 16 -16.07 12.41 1.02
N ARG A 17 -14.79 12.15 0.74
CA ARG A 17 -13.80 11.73 1.70
C ARG A 17 -14.07 10.35 2.31
N ARG A 18 -15.00 9.61 1.72
CA ARG A 18 -15.32 8.26 2.17
C ARG A 18 -14.20 7.30 1.77
N ASN A 19 -13.85 6.41 2.68
CA ASN A 19 -12.82 5.40 2.45
C ASN A 19 -13.45 4.10 1.94
N TYR A 20 -12.78 3.48 0.96
CA TYR A 20 -13.18 2.17 0.44
C TYR A 20 -11.98 1.23 0.53
N THR A 21 -12.20 0.03 1.07
CA THR A 21 -11.17 -1.01 1.09
C THR A 21 -11.25 -1.73 -0.25
N VAL A 22 -10.35 -1.37 -1.18
CA VAL A 22 -10.46 -1.81 -2.56
C VAL A 22 -9.57 -3.00 -2.90
N GLY A 23 -8.52 -3.26 -2.11
CA GLY A 23 -7.63 -4.36 -2.42
C GLY A 23 -6.89 -4.88 -1.21
N LYS A 24 -6.26 -6.04 -1.40
CA LYS A 24 -5.46 -6.67 -0.36
C LYS A 24 -4.14 -7.11 -0.97
N LEU A 25 -3.05 -6.65 -0.38
CA LEU A 25 -1.70 -7.03 -0.77
C LEU A 25 -1.16 -7.99 0.28
N THR A 26 -0.82 -9.19 -0.13
CA THR A 26 -0.30 -10.22 0.77
C THR A 26 1.16 -10.51 0.45
N ARG A 27 1.97 -10.66 1.48
CA ARG A 27 3.36 -11.07 1.35
C ARG A 27 3.55 -12.42 2.06
N GLY A 28 3.85 -13.44 1.27
CA GLY A 28 4.19 -14.77 1.75
C GLY A 28 5.46 -15.21 1.04
N LEU A 29 5.43 -16.37 0.41
CA LEU A 29 6.52 -16.82 -0.45
C LEU A 29 6.64 -15.94 -1.69
N SER A 30 5.53 -15.31 -2.06
CA SER A 30 5.46 -14.35 -3.15
C SER A 30 4.52 -13.23 -2.74
N TYR A 31 4.43 -12.19 -3.56
CA TYR A 31 3.44 -11.14 -3.37
C TYR A 31 2.17 -11.48 -4.12
N LYS A 32 1.03 -11.21 -3.50
CA LYS A 32 -0.27 -11.42 -4.12
C LYS A 32 -1.12 -10.18 -3.95
N PHE A 33 -1.87 -9.83 -4.98
CA PHE A 33 -2.83 -8.73 -4.91
C PHE A 33 -4.18 -9.21 -5.40
N GLU A 34 -5.24 -8.85 -4.68
CA GLU A 34 -6.61 -9.14 -5.10
C GLU A 34 -7.51 -7.99 -4.70
N TYR A 35 -8.55 -7.76 -5.52
CA TYR A 35 -9.53 -6.75 -5.19
C TYR A 35 -10.46 -7.26 -4.09
N CYS A 36 -10.91 -6.33 -3.23
CA CYS A 36 -11.86 -6.63 -2.17
C CYS A 36 -13.28 -6.30 -2.64
N GLU A 37 -14.28 -6.70 -1.84
CA GLU A 37 -15.68 -6.46 -2.19
C GLU A 37 -16.00 -5.00 -2.44
N GLU A 38 -15.45 -4.09 -1.62
CA GLU A 38 -15.75 -2.67 -1.78
C GLU A 38 -15.22 -2.06 -3.06
N TYR A 39 -14.39 -2.79 -3.80
CA TYR A 39 -13.92 -2.31 -5.09
C TYR A 39 -15.08 -2.00 -6.05
N SER A 40 -16.12 -2.86 -6.07
CA SER A 40 -17.28 -2.63 -6.92
C SER A 40 -17.97 -1.31 -6.61
N GLU A 41 -18.18 -1.03 -5.32
CA GLU A 41 -18.82 0.21 -4.92
C GLU A 41 -17.93 1.42 -5.20
N ALA A 42 -16.63 1.29 -4.94
CA ALA A 42 -15.68 2.35 -5.25
C ALA A 42 -15.67 2.67 -6.73
N LYS A 43 -15.72 1.65 -7.57
CA LYS A 43 -15.75 1.82 -9.03
C LYS A 43 -17.00 2.58 -9.48
N GLU A 44 -18.15 2.29 -8.87
CA GLU A 44 -19.38 3.01 -9.15
C GLU A 44 -19.30 4.47 -8.73
N ASN A 45 -18.43 4.78 -7.80
CA ASN A 45 -18.23 6.13 -7.28
C ASN A 45 -17.01 6.83 -7.85
N GLY A 46 -16.51 6.35 -8.97
CA GLY A 46 -15.48 7.03 -9.73
C GLY A 46 -14.06 6.53 -9.58
N LEU A 47 -13.84 5.42 -8.88
CA LEU A 47 -12.50 4.86 -8.78
C LEU A 47 -12.00 4.44 -10.17
N PRO A 48 -10.88 4.98 -10.64
CA PRO A 48 -10.32 4.55 -11.91
C PRO A 48 -9.72 3.16 -11.79
N LEU A 49 -9.73 2.44 -12.91
CA LEU A 49 -9.13 1.13 -12.99
C LEU A 49 -7.62 1.25 -12.73
N ILE A 50 -7.08 0.33 -11.95
CA ILE A 50 -5.63 0.26 -11.76
C ILE A 50 -5.07 -0.48 -12.98
N ASP A 51 -4.29 0.23 -13.81
CA ASP A 51 -3.80 -0.32 -15.08
C ASP A 51 -3.05 -1.64 -14.93
N ALA A 52 -2.29 -1.78 -13.85
CA ALA A 52 -1.52 -3.00 -13.61
C ALA A 52 -2.42 -4.21 -13.31
N PHE A 53 -3.67 -3.97 -12.92
CA PHE A 53 -4.60 -5.03 -12.51
C PHE A 53 -5.93 -4.86 -13.23
N PRO A 54 -5.96 -5.12 -14.54
CA PRO A 54 -7.15 -4.81 -15.36
C PRO A 54 -8.36 -5.72 -15.12
N ASN A 55 -8.16 -6.85 -14.47
CA ASN A 55 -9.25 -7.80 -14.22
C ASN A 55 -9.41 -8.03 -12.72
N GLU A 56 -10.61 -8.42 -12.30
CA GLU A 56 -10.89 -8.69 -10.89
C GLU A 56 -10.45 -10.11 -10.49
N THR A 57 -9.18 -10.45 -10.82
CA THR A 57 -8.58 -11.73 -10.48
C THR A 57 -7.46 -11.53 -9.48
N GLN A 58 -6.88 -12.62 -9.03
CA GLN A 58 -5.73 -12.55 -8.14
C GLN A 58 -4.46 -12.46 -8.97
N TYR A 59 -3.56 -11.59 -8.55
CA TYR A 59 -2.27 -11.40 -9.20
C TYR A 59 -1.16 -11.84 -8.27
N GLU A 60 -0.10 -12.40 -8.84
CA GLU A 60 1.02 -12.91 -8.06
C GLU A 60 2.33 -12.50 -8.69
N SER A 61 3.35 -12.20 -7.86
CA SER A 61 4.68 -11.83 -8.33
C SER A 61 5.72 -12.15 -7.27
N ASP A 62 6.91 -12.53 -7.73
CA ASP A 62 8.04 -12.77 -6.82
C ASP A 62 8.53 -11.47 -6.19
N LYS A 63 8.30 -10.34 -6.87
CA LYS A 63 8.70 -9.03 -6.40
C LYS A 63 7.47 -8.17 -6.17
N LEU A 64 7.61 -7.15 -5.34
CA LEU A 64 6.52 -6.20 -5.14
C LEU A 64 6.13 -5.59 -6.49
N PHE A 65 4.83 -5.52 -6.74
CA PHE A 65 4.31 -4.96 -7.98
C PHE A 65 4.83 -3.53 -8.17
N SER A 66 5.27 -3.21 -9.39
CA SER A 66 5.90 -1.92 -9.67
C SER A 66 4.98 -0.74 -9.39
N VAL A 67 3.67 -0.91 -9.57
CA VAL A 67 2.69 0.13 -9.27
C VAL A 67 2.72 0.49 -7.78
N PHE A 68 3.13 -0.43 -6.92
CA PHE A 68 3.25 -0.18 -5.49
C PHE A 68 4.66 0.23 -5.09
N SER A 69 5.69 -0.39 -5.68
CA SER A 69 7.06 -0.04 -5.34
C SER A 69 7.40 1.40 -5.77
N SER A 70 6.73 1.91 -6.79
CA SER A 70 6.93 3.30 -7.23
C SER A 70 6.44 4.32 -6.21
N ARG A 71 5.71 3.88 -5.19
CA ARG A 71 5.23 4.75 -4.12
C ARG A 71 6.22 4.84 -2.96
N LEU A 72 7.36 4.19 -3.08
CA LEU A 72 8.37 4.11 -2.03
C LEU A 72 9.58 4.96 -2.38
N PRO A 73 10.34 5.42 -1.38
CA PRO A 73 11.58 6.14 -1.67
C PRO A 73 12.59 5.21 -2.35
N ASP A 74 13.33 5.76 -3.31
CA ASP A 74 14.37 5.02 -4.01
C ASP A 74 15.46 4.64 -3.01
N PRO A 75 15.90 3.35 -2.98
CA PRO A 75 16.96 2.94 -2.06
C PRO A 75 18.30 3.63 -2.33
N LYS A 76 18.44 4.30 -3.46
CA LYS A 76 19.66 5.05 -3.80
C LYS A 76 19.62 6.50 -3.34
N ARG A 77 18.55 6.95 -2.70
CA ARG A 77 18.47 8.31 -2.20
C ARG A 77 19.55 8.57 -1.16
N ARG A 78 20.08 9.80 -1.16
CA ARG A 78 21.11 10.18 -0.19
C ARG A 78 20.62 10.11 1.25
N ASP A 79 19.35 10.41 1.46
CA ASP A 79 18.74 10.45 2.78
C ASP A 79 18.05 9.15 3.17
N ILE A 80 18.31 8.06 2.45
CA ILE A 80 17.63 6.79 2.70
C ILE A 80 17.84 6.29 4.14
N ALA A 81 19.03 6.49 4.69
CA ALA A 81 19.30 6.06 6.06
C ALA A 81 18.41 6.79 7.07
N ALA A 82 18.20 8.08 6.85
CA ALA A 82 17.33 8.87 7.72
C ALA A 82 15.87 8.43 7.58
N ILE A 83 15.46 8.10 6.36
CA ILE A 83 14.10 7.62 6.10
C ILE A 83 13.86 6.29 6.82
N LEU A 84 14.82 5.36 6.70
CA LEU A 84 14.72 4.06 7.36
C LEU A 84 14.67 4.23 8.88
N GLN A 85 15.51 5.12 9.41
CA GLN A 85 15.51 5.39 10.83
C GLN A 85 14.18 5.98 11.29
N HIS A 86 13.60 6.87 10.51
CA HIS A 86 12.29 7.45 10.82
C HIS A 86 11.23 6.36 10.98
N TYR A 87 11.28 5.33 10.16
CA TYR A 87 10.32 4.22 10.20
C TYR A 87 10.77 3.08 11.13
N GLY A 88 11.91 3.22 11.80
CA GLY A 88 12.40 2.21 12.73
C GLY A 88 12.93 0.95 12.05
N LEU A 89 13.48 1.10 10.84
CA LEU A 89 14.00 -0.01 10.05
C LEU A 89 15.52 0.04 9.99
N GLU A 90 16.15 -1.13 10.08
CA GLU A 90 17.61 -1.24 9.95
C GLU A 90 18.03 -1.41 8.50
N GLU A 91 17.16 -1.98 7.67
CA GLU A 91 17.48 -2.19 6.26
C GLU A 91 16.25 -1.88 5.40
N TYR A 92 16.51 -1.70 4.10
CA TYR A 92 15.47 -1.39 3.13
C TYR A 92 14.61 -2.63 2.89
N ASP A 93 13.35 -2.57 3.26
CA ASP A 93 12.37 -3.62 3.05
C ASP A 93 11.12 -2.97 2.50
N GLU A 94 10.80 -3.24 1.24
CA GLU A 94 9.70 -2.59 0.56
C GLU A 94 8.37 -2.77 1.28
N PHE A 95 8.07 -3.98 1.71
CA PHE A 95 6.79 -4.24 2.38
C PHE A 95 6.70 -3.49 3.71
N GLU A 96 7.78 -3.49 4.50
CA GLU A 96 7.80 -2.79 5.78
C GLU A 96 7.71 -1.29 5.60
N ILE A 97 8.35 -0.74 4.57
CA ILE A 97 8.24 0.69 4.29
C ILE A 97 6.80 1.02 3.88
N LEU A 98 6.22 0.21 3.01
CA LEU A 98 4.84 0.40 2.58
C LEU A 98 3.88 0.36 3.77
N LYS A 99 4.08 -0.61 4.66
CA LYS A 99 3.27 -0.78 5.85
C LYS A 99 3.36 0.42 6.78
N ARG A 100 4.56 0.94 6.99
CA ARG A 100 4.80 2.02 7.95
C ARG A 100 4.50 3.39 7.38
N SER A 101 4.76 3.61 6.09
CA SER A 101 4.51 4.89 5.44
C SER A 101 3.09 5.03 4.91
N GLY A 102 2.42 3.90 4.65
CA GLY A 102 1.13 3.91 3.98
C GLY A 102 1.23 4.04 2.47
N GLY A 103 2.42 4.26 1.92
CA GLY A 103 2.63 4.42 0.48
C GLY A 103 1.85 5.57 -0.13
N ARG A 104 1.58 6.61 0.65
CA ARG A 104 0.78 7.76 0.19
C ARG A 104 1.59 8.64 -0.74
N LEU A 105 0.93 9.15 -1.78
CA LEU A 105 1.49 10.11 -2.70
C LEU A 105 0.56 11.32 -2.80
N PRO A 106 1.09 12.52 -2.99
CA PRO A 106 0.24 13.71 -3.10
C PRO A 106 -0.63 13.76 -4.35
N ILE A 107 -0.35 12.91 -5.34
CA ILE A 107 -1.05 12.90 -6.62
C ILE A 107 -2.34 12.09 -6.60
N ASP A 108 -2.57 11.29 -5.56
CA ASP A 108 -3.78 10.47 -5.49
C ASP A 108 -4.21 10.28 -4.04
N THR A 109 -5.26 9.48 -3.83
CA THR A 109 -5.84 9.27 -2.50
C THR A 109 -5.75 7.81 -2.07
N TYR A 110 -4.80 7.07 -2.64
CA TYR A 110 -4.55 5.69 -2.22
C TYR A 110 -3.69 5.64 -0.97
N GLU A 111 -3.91 4.63 -0.16
CA GLU A 111 -3.14 4.43 1.06
C GLU A 111 -3.19 2.96 1.43
N PHE A 112 -2.05 2.43 1.91
CA PHE A 112 -2.02 1.08 2.48
C PHE A 112 -2.16 1.18 3.99
N ILE A 113 -2.95 0.28 4.58
CA ILE A 113 -3.09 0.22 6.03
C ILE A 113 -2.81 -1.18 6.53
N ASP A 114 -2.21 -1.24 7.73
CA ASP A 114 -2.06 -2.47 8.49
C ASP A 114 -3.32 -2.60 9.34
N PRO A 115 -4.15 -3.61 9.11
CA PRO A 115 -5.42 -3.71 9.82
C PRO A 115 -5.27 -3.98 11.32
N ILE A 116 -4.06 -4.35 11.76
CA ILE A 116 -3.84 -4.71 13.17
C ILE A 116 -3.58 -3.48 14.04
N PHE A 117 -2.82 -2.50 13.54
CA PHE A 117 -2.42 -1.32 14.31
C PHE A 117 -2.60 -0.02 13.52
N PRO A 118 -3.83 0.33 13.12
CA PRO A 118 -4.03 1.49 12.24
C PRO A 118 -3.67 2.85 12.89
N GLU A 119 -3.88 3.04 14.19
CA GLU A 119 -3.60 4.31 14.85
C GLU A 119 -2.11 4.59 14.91
N GLU A 120 -1.30 3.58 15.15
CA GLU A 120 0.15 3.73 15.21
C GLU A 120 0.71 4.14 13.85
N LYS A 121 0.11 3.66 12.77
CA LYS A 121 0.59 3.97 11.43
C LYS A 121 0.36 5.41 11.04
N GLU A 122 -0.71 6.03 11.52
CA GLU A 122 -1.01 7.41 11.19
C GLU A 122 0.08 8.37 11.64
N ILE A 123 0.69 8.12 12.80
CA ILE A 123 1.75 8.98 13.32
C ILE A 123 2.99 8.93 12.43
N GLU A 124 3.33 7.76 11.94
CA GLU A 124 4.55 7.56 11.15
C GLU A 124 4.43 8.01 9.70
N ARG A 125 3.21 8.22 9.21
CA ARG A 125 2.98 8.58 7.82
C ARG A 125 3.26 10.04 7.51
N SER A 126 3.68 10.81 8.48
CA SER A 126 3.92 12.24 8.28
C SER A 126 5.18 12.54 7.49
N PHE A 127 5.98 11.54 7.12
CA PHE A 127 7.23 11.77 6.40
C PHE A 127 7.00 12.41 5.02
N TYR A 128 5.92 12.05 4.35
CA TYR A 128 5.58 12.68 3.08
C TYR A 128 4.66 13.89 3.33
#